data_2774249801b1e87b6eadaaed2859558e
#
_entry.id   2774249801b1e87b6eadaaed2859558e
#
_cell.length_a   1.000
_cell.length_b   1.000
_cell.length_c   1.000
_cell.angle_alpha   90.00
_cell.angle_beta   90.00
_cell.angle_gamma   90.00
#
_symmetry.space_group_name_H-M   'P 1'
#
loop_
_entity.id
_entity.type
_entity.pdbx_description
1 polymer ?
#
loop_
_entity_poly.entity_id
_entity_poly.type
_entity_poly.pdbx_seq_one_letter_code
_entity_poly.pdbx_strand_id
1 'polypeptide(L)'
;LYHGGDFAGVTAKLDYLQDLGVNTIWLTPIVKNIAGVTVTDEGKEDVPYNAAYHGYWASDFTKLNPTMGTTEEFKTMISEAHKRGMRIMVDIVVNHAGYGTESTFADMLRDKSVSEGDIKSWQSGLPDFATEKADVRAKLVEWQTSWMKDYGVDYFRVDTVKHVDSTTWAALKNSTTEVNPSFKMIGEYYGAGYASNGSTLGSGQMDADLDFDFNDQATSFVSGNISSVEKFLSARNSALNNAYMTGQFLSSHDEDGFKASLINGKGYTEDEATSAALVAATLQLTAKGIPVIYYGEEVGLSGLNNYPY
;
A
#
# COMPACT_ATOMS: atom_id res chain seq x y z
N LEU A 1 -0.81 16.74 7.63
CA LEU A 1 -0.73 16.84 9.10
C LEU A 1 -1.04 15.49 9.73
N TYR A 2 -0.43 15.20 10.89
CA TYR A 2 -0.79 14.03 11.69
C TYR A 2 -2.14 14.28 12.36
N HIS A 3 -3.06 13.31 12.26
CA HIS A 3 -4.41 13.39 12.85
C HIS A 3 -4.67 12.32 13.91
N GLY A 4 -3.67 11.60 14.32
CA GLY A 4 -3.73 10.45 15.21
C GLY A 4 -3.53 9.14 14.44
N GLY A 5 -3.87 8.02 15.10
CA GLY A 5 -3.58 6.68 14.60
C GLY A 5 -2.18 6.23 15.00
N ASP A 6 -2.14 5.21 15.87
CA ASP A 6 -0.92 4.65 16.42
C ASP A 6 -1.08 3.15 16.72
N PHE A 7 -0.01 2.50 17.14
CA PHE A 7 -0.04 1.06 17.46
C PHE A 7 -0.98 0.72 18.61
N ALA A 8 -1.06 1.59 19.62
CA ALA A 8 -1.97 1.41 20.73
C ALA A 8 -3.43 1.54 20.30
N GLY A 9 -3.73 2.48 19.40
CA GLY A 9 -5.05 2.68 18.80
C GLY A 9 -5.51 1.48 17.99
N VAL A 10 -4.62 0.89 17.16
CA VAL A 10 -4.90 -0.36 16.45
C VAL A 10 -5.18 -1.49 17.44
N THR A 11 -4.34 -1.64 18.47
CA THR A 11 -4.53 -2.66 19.51
C THR A 11 -5.91 -2.53 20.17
N ALA A 12 -6.33 -1.32 20.48
CA ALA A 12 -7.64 -1.05 21.09
C ALA A 12 -8.83 -1.36 20.17
N LYS A 13 -8.61 -1.47 18.86
CA LYS A 13 -9.64 -1.74 17.85
C LYS A 13 -9.62 -3.16 17.29
N LEU A 14 -8.77 -4.04 17.78
CA LEU A 14 -8.65 -5.41 17.24
C LEU A 14 -9.94 -6.21 17.35
N ASP A 15 -10.70 -6.07 18.44
CA ASP A 15 -12.00 -6.76 18.59
C ASP A 15 -13.01 -6.26 17.57
N TYR A 16 -13.09 -4.94 17.35
CA TYR A 16 -13.92 -4.35 16.31
C TYR A 16 -13.57 -4.88 14.91
N LEU A 17 -12.28 -4.92 14.58
CA LEU A 17 -11.81 -5.43 13.29
C LEU A 17 -12.08 -6.93 13.12
N GLN A 18 -11.94 -7.70 14.20
CA GLN A 18 -12.27 -9.13 14.20
C GLN A 18 -13.76 -9.36 13.98
N ASP A 19 -14.62 -8.60 14.65
CA ASP A 19 -16.08 -8.68 14.49
C ASP A 19 -16.54 -8.26 13.09
N LEU A 20 -15.82 -7.32 12.46
CA LEU A 20 -16.02 -6.95 11.05
C LEU A 20 -15.61 -8.08 10.08
N GLY A 21 -14.84 -9.06 10.52
CA GLY A 21 -14.35 -10.18 9.70
C GLY A 21 -12.97 -9.93 9.08
N VAL A 22 -12.27 -8.89 9.48
CA VAL A 22 -10.90 -8.60 9.05
C VAL A 22 -9.95 -9.67 9.60
N ASN A 23 -9.13 -10.24 8.74
CA ASN A 23 -8.12 -11.22 9.12
C ASN A 23 -6.67 -10.73 8.94
N THR A 24 -6.48 -9.63 8.24
CA THR A 24 -5.17 -9.02 8.02
C THR A 24 -5.28 -7.50 8.09
N ILE A 25 -4.41 -6.85 8.85
CA ILE A 25 -4.35 -5.41 9.00
C ILE A 25 -3.12 -4.91 8.26
N TRP A 26 -3.33 -4.08 7.24
CA TRP A 26 -2.27 -3.38 6.51
C TRP A 26 -2.05 -2.00 7.13
N LEU A 27 -0.84 -1.79 7.65
CA LEU A 27 -0.37 -0.51 8.19
C LEU A 27 0.43 0.25 7.14
N THR A 28 0.35 1.59 7.17
CA THR A 28 1.31 2.45 6.44
C THR A 28 2.75 2.16 6.87
N PRO A 29 3.79 2.61 6.12
CA PRO A 29 5.18 2.34 6.49
C PRO A 29 5.48 2.76 7.93
N ILE A 30 6.05 1.83 8.68
CA ILE A 30 6.27 1.95 10.14
C ILE A 30 7.61 2.58 10.50
N VAL A 31 8.46 2.81 9.52
CA VAL A 31 9.83 3.30 9.73
C VAL A 31 9.89 4.80 10.00
N LYS A 32 10.95 5.23 10.66
CA LYS A 32 11.16 6.65 10.96
C LYS A 32 11.24 7.47 9.67
N ASN A 33 10.39 8.49 9.59
CA ASN A 33 10.31 9.42 8.47
C ASN A 33 10.99 10.76 8.80
N ILE A 34 11.22 11.56 7.74
CA ILE A 34 11.49 12.99 7.92
C ILE A 34 10.27 13.68 8.54
N ALA A 35 10.45 14.87 9.07
CA ALA A 35 9.30 15.61 9.63
C ALA A 35 8.27 16.01 8.56
N GLY A 36 8.74 16.39 7.39
CA GLY A 36 7.94 16.81 6.25
C GLY A 36 8.67 17.84 5.40
N VAL A 37 7.98 18.40 4.42
CA VAL A 37 8.50 19.40 3.50
C VAL A 37 7.60 20.62 3.44
N THR A 38 8.18 21.80 3.16
CA THR A 38 7.40 23.00 2.87
C THR A 38 6.81 22.88 1.47
N VAL A 39 5.50 23.07 1.35
CA VAL A 39 4.83 23.10 0.06
C VAL A 39 4.96 24.51 -0.51
N THR A 40 5.57 24.62 -1.69
CA THR A 40 5.77 25.89 -2.42
C THR A 40 4.79 26.09 -3.55
N ASP A 41 3.73 25.29 -3.60
CA ASP A 41 2.74 25.34 -4.67
C ASP A 41 1.88 26.61 -4.56
N GLU A 42 2.05 27.54 -5.50
CA GLU A 42 1.27 28.77 -5.59
C GLU A 42 -0.21 28.41 -5.79
N GLY A 43 -1.02 28.60 -4.78
CA GLY A 43 -2.46 28.27 -4.78
C GLY A 43 -2.88 27.32 -3.67
N LYS A 44 -1.96 26.77 -2.89
CA LYS A 44 -2.23 25.96 -1.69
C LYS A 44 -1.82 26.69 -0.41
N GLU A 45 -2.18 27.96 -0.29
CA GLU A 45 -1.81 28.83 0.84
C GLU A 45 -2.24 28.28 2.21
N ASP A 46 -3.26 27.43 2.26
CA ASP A 46 -3.79 26.85 3.48
C ASP A 46 -3.03 25.62 4.00
N VAL A 47 -2.09 25.05 3.20
CA VAL A 47 -1.28 23.90 3.59
C VAL A 47 0.20 24.17 3.30
N PRO A 48 0.84 25.08 4.05
CA PRO A 48 2.23 25.50 3.79
C PRO A 48 3.26 24.41 4.11
N TYR A 49 2.84 23.31 4.73
CA TYR A 49 3.73 22.24 5.19
C TYR A 49 3.05 20.88 5.04
N ASN A 50 3.69 19.99 4.29
CA ASN A 50 3.27 18.59 4.16
C ASN A 50 4.10 17.73 5.12
N ALA A 51 3.49 17.33 6.22
CA ALA A 51 4.10 16.39 7.16
C ALA A 51 4.18 14.99 6.54
N ALA A 52 5.25 14.26 6.86
CA ALA A 52 5.45 12.89 6.36
C ALA A 52 4.57 11.84 7.07
N TYR A 53 3.30 12.18 7.32
CA TYR A 53 2.34 11.34 8.05
C TYR A 53 2.06 10.01 7.34
N HIS A 54 2.17 10.00 6.01
CA HIS A 54 1.91 8.84 5.16
C HIS A 54 2.97 7.73 5.29
N GLY A 55 4.18 8.03 5.79
CA GLY A 55 5.22 7.05 6.04
C GLY A 55 6.18 6.75 4.87
N TYR A 56 6.00 7.36 3.69
CA TYR A 56 6.81 7.06 2.49
C TYR A 56 8.09 7.88 2.34
N TRP A 57 8.42 8.72 3.32
CA TRP A 57 9.64 9.55 3.29
C TRP A 57 10.59 9.16 4.41
N ALA A 58 11.09 7.92 4.34
CA ALA A 58 11.94 7.35 5.37
C ALA A 58 13.27 8.10 5.53
N SER A 59 13.65 8.33 6.78
CA SER A 59 14.96 8.85 7.18
C SER A 59 15.82 7.81 7.91
N ASP A 60 15.21 6.73 8.41
CA ASP A 60 15.90 5.61 9.04
C ASP A 60 15.04 4.35 8.93
N PHE A 61 15.48 3.38 8.13
CA PHE A 61 14.76 2.13 7.89
C PHE A 61 14.87 1.10 9.03
N THR A 62 15.68 1.40 10.04
CA THR A 62 15.95 0.48 11.17
C THR A 62 15.22 0.85 12.44
N LYS A 63 14.51 1.97 12.45
CA LYS A 63 13.78 2.48 13.62
C LYS A 63 12.32 2.70 13.33
N LEU A 64 11.48 2.41 14.31
CA LEU A 64 10.06 2.74 14.25
C LEU A 64 9.84 4.25 14.22
N ASN A 65 8.80 4.66 13.53
CA ASN A 65 8.34 6.04 13.54
C ASN A 65 7.79 6.39 14.95
N PRO A 66 8.41 7.33 15.67
CA PRO A 66 8.02 7.64 17.03
C PRO A 66 6.60 8.23 17.16
N THR A 67 6.02 8.72 16.06
CA THR A 67 4.62 9.21 16.05
C THR A 67 3.60 8.08 16.02
N MET A 68 4.03 6.85 15.68
CA MET A 68 3.17 5.66 15.67
C MET A 68 3.21 4.89 17.01
N GLY A 69 4.14 5.23 17.89
CA GLY A 69 4.26 4.59 19.21
C GLY A 69 5.65 4.00 19.48
N THR A 70 5.72 3.24 20.55
CA THR A 70 6.93 2.61 21.05
C THR A 70 7.13 1.20 20.48
N THR A 71 8.33 0.66 20.63
CA THR A 71 8.64 -0.73 20.30
C THR A 71 7.75 -1.72 21.05
N GLU A 72 7.47 -1.45 22.33
CA GLU A 72 6.62 -2.33 23.14
C GLU A 72 5.15 -2.28 22.70
N GLU A 73 4.64 -1.13 22.30
CA GLU A 73 3.30 -1.01 21.71
C GLU A 73 3.20 -1.75 20.38
N PHE A 74 4.23 -1.67 19.54
CA PHE A 74 4.28 -2.42 18.27
C PHE A 74 4.27 -3.94 18.50
N LYS A 75 5.10 -4.44 19.43
CA LYS A 75 5.11 -5.87 19.84
C LYS A 75 3.77 -6.31 20.41
N THR A 76 3.16 -5.48 21.25
CA THR A 76 1.86 -5.75 21.85
C THR A 76 0.79 -5.86 20.79
N MET A 77 0.74 -4.95 19.84
CA MET A 77 -0.21 -4.97 18.73
C MET A 77 -0.11 -6.27 17.92
N ILE A 78 1.09 -6.69 17.54
CA ILE A 78 1.31 -7.93 16.80
C ILE A 78 0.86 -9.15 17.64
N SER A 79 1.27 -9.21 18.91
CA SER A 79 0.88 -10.31 19.80
C SER A 79 -0.62 -10.40 20.01
N GLU A 80 -1.29 -9.27 20.22
CA GLU A 80 -2.75 -9.22 20.42
C GLU A 80 -3.52 -9.56 19.12
N ALA A 81 -3.00 -9.15 17.97
CA ALA A 81 -3.54 -9.55 16.67
C ALA A 81 -3.44 -11.07 16.46
N HIS A 82 -2.26 -11.66 16.75
CA HIS A 82 -2.04 -13.08 16.62
C HIS A 82 -2.94 -13.92 17.54
N LYS A 83 -3.19 -13.47 18.79
CA LYS A 83 -4.14 -14.13 19.70
C LYS A 83 -5.55 -14.21 19.13
N ARG A 84 -5.93 -13.28 18.27
CA ARG A 84 -7.23 -13.23 17.58
C ARG A 84 -7.22 -13.94 16.21
N GLY A 85 -6.11 -14.58 15.83
CA GLY A 85 -5.94 -15.21 14.53
C GLY A 85 -5.75 -14.20 13.38
N MET A 86 -5.52 -12.93 13.70
CA MET A 86 -5.28 -11.86 12.73
C MET A 86 -3.80 -11.75 12.39
N ARG A 87 -3.49 -11.21 11.21
CA ARG A 87 -2.15 -10.97 10.69
C ARG A 87 -1.85 -9.49 10.57
N ILE A 88 -0.58 -9.14 10.73
CA ILE A 88 -0.11 -7.78 10.53
C ILE A 88 0.72 -7.73 9.24
N MET A 89 0.27 -6.88 8.32
CA MET A 89 0.96 -6.51 7.10
C MET A 89 1.53 -5.11 7.27
N VAL A 90 2.82 -4.94 7.03
CA VAL A 90 3.43 -3.62 7.00
C VAL A 90 3.73 -3.20 5.57
N ASP A 91 3.53 -1.93 5.30
CA ASP A 91 3.94 -1.32 4.05
C ASP A 91 5.44 -1.08 4.06
N ILE A 92 6.12 -1.45 2.99
CA ILE A 92 7.58 -1.29 2.87
C ILE A 92 7.94 -0.53 1.61
N VAL A 93 8.96 0.32 1.73
CA VAL A 93 9.54 1.09 0.62
C VAL A 93 10.97 0.62 0.40
N VAL A 94 11.28 0.17 -0.82
CA VAL A 94 12.63 -0.28 -1.22
C VAL A 94 13.24 0.68 -2.23
N ASN A 95 12.42 1.41 -2.98
CA ASN A 95 12.82 2.26 -4.09
C ASN A 95 13.58 3.50 -3.65
N HIS A 96 13.13 4.19 -2.60
CA HIS A 96 13.60 5.56 -2.27
C HIS A 96 13.66 5.84 -0.78
N ALA A 97 14.30 6.93 -0.44
CA ALA A 97 14.30 7.54 0.89
C ALA A 97 13.57 8.89 0.88
N GLY A 98 13.42 9.51 2.05
CA GLY A 98 12.76 10.81 2.19
C GLY A 98 13.61 11.96 1.66
N TYR A 99 12.99 13.08 1.33
CA TYR A 99 13.67 14.30 0.91
C TYR A 99 14.69 14.76 1.95
N GLY A 100 15.84 15.26 1.49
CA GLY A 100 16.90 15.79 2.35
C GLY A 100 17.74 14.73 3.06
N THR A 101 17.60 13.45 2.70
CA THR A 101 18.37 12.33 3.27
C THR A 101 19.57 11.93 2.41
N GLU A 102 19.88 12.69 1.36
CA GLU A 102 20.93 12.36 0.38
C GLU A 102 22.29 12.09 1.04
N SER A 103 22.65 12.87 2.05
CA SER A 103 23.91 12.68 2.78
C SER A 103 23.89 11.42 3.68
N THR A 104 22.71 11.04 4.17
CA THR A 104 22.55 9.86 5.03
C THR A 104 22.75 8.57 4.24
N PHE A 105 22.29 8.53 2.99
CA PHE A 105 22.29 7.34 2.14
C PHE A 105 23.22 7.47 0.93
N ALA A 106 24.20 8.42 0.95
CA ALA A 106 25.02 8.80 -0.20
C ALA A 106 25.63 7.60 -0.97
N ASP A 107 26.14 6.60 -0.26
CA ASP A 107 26.79 5.42 -0.86
C ASP A 107 25.78 4.44 -1.51
N MET A 108 24.50 4.62 -1.24
CA MET A 108 23.43 3.74 -1.71
C MET A 108 22.60 4.33 -2.84
N LEU A 109 22.68 5.64 -3.02
CA LEU A 109 21.83 6.36 -3.96
C LEU A 109 22.35 6.27 -5.40
N ARG A 110 21.41 6.36 -6.32
CA ARG A 110 21.65 6.62 -7.73
C ARG A 110 22.00 8.08 -7.94
N ASP A 111 22.91 8.36 -8.87
CA ASP A 111 23.17 9.73 -9.30
C ASP A 111 21.87 10.34 -9.85
N LYS A 112 21.53 11.53 -9.36
CA LYS A 112 20.30 12.25 -9.71
C LYS A 112 20.18 12.59 -11.20
N SER A 113 21.31 12.64 -11.92
CA SER A 113 21.34 12.88 -13.36
C SER A 113 20.92 11.65 -14.19
N VAL A 114 20.89 10.46 -13.58
CA VAL A 114 20.46 9.24 -14.27
C VAL A 114 18.94 9.26 -14.42
N SER A 115 18.47 9.09 -15.65
CA SER A 115 17.05 8.99 -16.00
C SER A 115 16.89 7.94 -17.10
N GLU A 116 16.82 6.68 -16.70
CA GLU A 116 16.73 5.51 -17.60
C GLU A 116 15.45 4.72 -17.28
N GLY A 117 14.32 5.22 -17.73
CA GLY A 117 13.01 4.59 -17.52
C GLY A 117 12.53 4.64 -16.07
N ASP A 118 11.55 3.81 -15.76
CA ASP A 118 10.87 3.81 -14.45
C ASP A 118 11.76 3.30 -13.29
N ILE A 119 12.73 2.43 -13.60
CA ILE A 119 13.55 1.75 -12.59
C ILE A 119 14.75 2.60 -12.16
N LYS A 120 15.30 3.39 -13.07
CA LYS A 120 16.55 4.13 -12.82
C LYS A 120 16.36 5.62 -12.96
N SER A 121 15.50 6.18 -12.12
CA SER A 121 15.28 7.62 -12.06
C SER A 121 14.69 8.04 -10.72
N TRP A 122 15.04 9.22 -10.28
CA TRP A 122 14.46 9.83 -9.09
C TRP A 122 13.01 10.24 -9.36
N GLN A 123 12.09 9.48 -8.80
CA GLN A 123 10.66 9.77 -8.92
C GLN A 123 10.29 10.96 -8.03
N SER A 124 9.65 11.97 -8.59
CA SER A 124 9.25 13.18 -7.87
C SER A 124 10.40 13.87 -7.09
N GLY A 125 11.65 13.63 -7.48
CA GLY A 125 12.81 14.16 -6.78
C GLY A 125 13.20 13.48 -5.47
N LEU A 126 12.59 12.33 -5.16
CA LEU A 126 12.95 11.51 -4.00
C LEU A 126 14.30 10.81 -4.22
N PRO A 127 15.18 10.75 -3.20
CA PRO A 127 16.45 10.04 -3.29
C PRO A 127 16.28 8.56 -3.63
N ASP A 128 16.68 8.15 -4.83
CA ASP A 128 16.48 6.85 -5.40
C ASP A 128 17.65 5.89 -5.09
N PHE A 129 17.35 4.71 -4.57
CA PHE A 129 18.35 3.69 -4.30
C PHE A 129 18.80 2.98 -5.58
N ALA A 130 20.11 2.78 -5.73
CA ALA A 130 20.70 2.03 -6.84
C ALA A 130 20.55 0.51 -6.59
N THR A 131 19.31 0.01 -6.66
CA THR A 131 18.90 -1.35 -6.29
C THR A 131 19.58 -2.43 -7.13
N GLU A 132 20.04 -2.11 -8.36
CA GLU A 132 20.81 -3.00 -9.20
C GLU A 132 22.20 -3.33 -8.64
N LYS A 133 22.75 -2.52 -7.71
CA LYS A 133 23.99 -2.80 -7.00
C LYS A 133 23.75 -3.85 -5.93
N ALA A 134 24.58 -4.91 -5.92
CA ALA A 134 24.37 -6.05 -5.03
C ALA A 134 24.47 -5.72 -3.54
N ASP A 135 25.36 -4.82 -3.16
CA ASP A 135 25.56 -4.36 -1.78
C ASP A 135 24.37 -3.47 -1.30
N VAL A 136 23.89 -2.58 -2.15
CA VAL A 136 22.70 -1.75 -1.88
C VAL A 136 21.48 -2.64 -1.71
N ARG A 137 21.24 -3.55 -2.66
CA ARG A 137 20.15 -4.52 -2.60
C ARG A 137 20.20 -5.37 -1.33
N ALA A 138 21.38 -5.92 -0.99
CA ALA A 138 21.54 -6.74 0.20
C ALA A 138 21.16 -5.95 1.48
N LYS A 139 21.57 -4.69 1.55
CA LYS A 139 21.26 -3.81 2.69
C LYS A 139 19.78 -3.49 2.81
N LEU A 140 19.13 -3.17 1.71
CA LEU A 140 17.67 -2.91 1.69
C LEU A 140 16.88 -4.16 2.08
N VAL A 141 17.26 -5.32 1.54
CA VAL A 141 16.62 -6.61 1.89
C VAL A 141 16.82 -6.94 3.38
N GLU A 142 18.02 -6.73 3.93
CA GLU A 142 18.31 -6.92 5.36
C GLU A 142 17.39 -6.06 6.22
N TRP A 143 17.26 -4.77 5.93
CA TRP A 143 16.41 -3.85 6.68
C TRP A 143 14.95 -4.28 6.68
N GLN A 144 14.40 -4.61 5.52
CA GLN A 144 13.00 -5.02 5.44
C GLN A 144 12.75 -6.37 6.15
N THR A 145 13.64 -7.34 5.93
CA THR A 145 13.49 -8.68 6.53
C THR A 145 13.63 -8.65 8.06
N SER A 146 14.31 -7.66 8.63
CA SER A 146 14.44 -7.52 10.09
C SER A 146 13.07 -7.35 10.79
N TRP A 147 12.10 -6.69 10.15
CA TRP A 147 10.77 -6.50 10.74
C TRP A 147 10.03 -7.82 10.99
N MET A 148 10.20 -8.80 10.11
CA MET A 148 9.63 -10.12 10.35
C MET A 148 10.45 -10.95 11.34
N LYS A 149 11.79 -10.85 11.32
CA LYS A 149 12.68 -11.60 12.22
C LYS A 149 12.54 -11.14 13.68
N ASP A 150 12.51 -9.83 13.89
CA ASP A 150 12.62 -9.25 15.22
C ASP A 150 11.24 -9.03 15.88
N TYR A 151 10.18 -8.88 15.07
CA TYR A 151 8.85 -8.51 15.56
C TYR A 151 7.75 -9.49 15.16
N GLY A 152 7.97 -10.38 14.20
CA GLY A 152 6.96 -11.34 13.78
C GLY A 152 5.89 -10.74 12.86
N VAL A 153 6.24 -9.72 12.05
CA VAL A 153 5.39 -9.22 10.97
C VAL A 153 5.08 -10.36 10.01
N ASP A 154 3.83 -10.48 9.57
CA ASP A 154 3.32 -11.63 8.83
C ASP A 154 3.41 -11.46 7.32
N TYR A 155 3.20 -10.23 6.81
CA TYR A 155 3.15 -9.92 5.38
C TYR A 155 3.74 -8.55 5.08
N PHE A 156 4.12 -8.32 3.81
CA PHE A 156 4.45 -7.00 3.29
C PHE A 156 3.46 -6.56 2.21
N ARG A 157 3.04 -5.31 2.27
CA ARG A 157 2.64 -4.56 1.09
C ARG A 157 3.89 -3.88 0.56
N VAL A 158 4.16 -4.01 -0.72
CA VAL A 158 5.39 -3.54 -1.34
C VAL A 158 5.07 -2.34 -2.23
N ASP A 159 5.61 -1.19 -1.84
CA ASP A 159 5.46 0.07 -2.54
C ASP A 159 6.25 0.08 -3.85
N THR A 160 5.75 0.82 -4.86
CA THR A 160 6.48 1.16 -6.09
C THR A 160 7.11 -0.03 -6.83
N VAL A 161 6.40 -1.16 -6.97
CA VAL A 161 6.91 -2.39 -7.59
C VAL A 161 7.52 -2.15 -8.98
N LYS A 162 6.91 -1.30 -9.81
CA LYS A 162 7.39 -1.00 -11.16
C LYS A 162 8.70 -0.21 -11.21
N HIS A 163 9.08 0.43 -10.10
CA HIS A 163 10.26 1.30 -10.00
C HIS A 163 11.52 0.58 -9.48
N VAL A 164 11.42 -0.72 -9.17
CA VAL A 164 12.53 -1.52 -8.66
C VAL A 164 12.72 -2.75 -9.55
N ASP A 165 13.98 -3.14 -9.75
CA ASP A 165 14.32 -4.27 -10.61
C ASP A 165 13.88 -5.63 -10.04
N SER A 166 13.57 -6.56 -10.93
CA SER A 166 13.08 -7.90 -10.56
C SER A 166 14.10 -8.73 -9.77
N THR A 167 15.39 -8.45 -9.90
CA THR A 167 16.44 -9.12 -9.12
C THR A 167 16.36 -8.74 -7.66
N THR A 168 16.02 -7.49 -7.37
CA THR A 168 15.79 -7.02 -6.01
C THR A 168 14.55 -7.66 -5.40
N TRP A 169 13.47 -7.77 -6.15
CA TRP A 169 12.26 -8.49 -5.70
C TRP A 169 12.52 -9.96 -5.43
N ALA A 170 13.29 -10.64 -6.31
CA ALA A 170 13.68 -12.02 -6.09
C ALA A 170 14.55 -12.19 -4.83
N ALA A 171 15.48 -11.27 -4.58
CA ALA A 171 16.30 -11.29 -3.36
C ALA A 171 15.45 -11.11 -2.09
N LEU A 172 14.50 -10.16 -2.11
CA LEU A 172 13.57 -9.95 -1.01
C LEU A 172 12.69 -11.19 -0.78
N LYS A 173 12.12 -11.75 -1.85
CA LYS A 173 11.30 -12.97 -1.77
C LYS A 173 12.06 -14.15 -1.20
N ASN A 174 13.29 -14.35 -1.62
CA ASN A 174 14.14 -15.42 -1.10
C ASN A 174 14.41 -15.22 0.41
N SER A 175 14.81 -14.00 0.81
CA SER A 175 15.09 -13.69 2.21
C SER A 175 13.87 -13.87 3.12
N THR A 176 12.70 -13.42 2.68
CA THR A 176 11.46 -13.60 3.45
C THR A 176 11.06 -15.07 3.53
N THR A 177 11.23 -15.84 2.45
CA THR A 177 10.90 -17.27 2.39
C THR A 177 11.84 -18.12 3.28
N GLU A 178 13.11 -17.75 3.38
CA GLU A 178 14.07 -18.39 4.31
C GLU A 178 13.64 -18.24 5.77
N VAL A 179 13.10 -17.07 6.14
CA VAL A 179 12.61 -16.83 7.51
C VAL A 179 11.27 -17.51 7.76
N ASN A 180 10.35 -17.37 6.80
CA ASN A 180 9.02 -17.98 6.89
C ASN A 180 8.51 -18.34 5.49
N PRO A 181 8.44 -19.64 5.14
CA PRO A 181 7.95 -20.09 3.83
C PRO A 181 6.50 -19.68 3.51
N SER A 182 5.71 -19.35 4.54
CA SER A 182 4.31 -18.89 4.40
C SER A 182 4.19 -17.39 4.24
N PHE A 183 5.29 -16.64 4.30
CA PHE A 183 5.28 -15.20 4.15
C PHE A 183 4.83 -14.77 2.75
N LYS A 184 3.95 -13.76 2.70
CA LYS A 184 3.37 -13.26 1.45
C LYS A 184 3.64 -11.77 1.26
N MET A 185 3.74 -11.37 -0.01
CA MET A 185 3.89 -9.98 -0.42
C MET A 185 2.78 -9.61 -1.39
N ILE A 186 2.11 -8.50 -1.15
CA ILE A 186 1.21 -7.86 -2.11
C ILE A 186 1.87 -6.60 -2.65
N GLY A 187 1.99 -6.51 -3.96
CA GLY A 187 2.68 -5.41 -4.63
C GLY A 187 1.75 -4.29 -5.05
N GLU A 188 2.27 -3.07 -4.98
CA GLU A 188 1.67 -1.94 -5.66
C GLU A 188 2.39 -1.71 -7.00
N TYR A 189 1.74 -2.12 -8.08
CA TYR A 189 2.11 -1.71 -9.42
C TYR A 189 1.13 -0.62 -9.86
N TYR A 190 1.42 0.63 -9.53
CA TYR A 190 0.48 1.75 -9.64
C TYR A 190 -0.16 1.87 -11.03
N GLY A 191 -1.49 1.92 -11.05
CA GLY A 191 -2.30 2.05 -12.24
C GLY A 191 -2.41 0.79 -13.10
N ALA A 192 -1.88 -0.35 -12.64
CA ALA A 192 -1.92 -1.59 -13.41
C ALA A 192 -3.10 -2.49 -13.02
N GLY A 193 -3.71 -3.07 -14.04
CA GLY A 193 -4.66 -4.17 -13.90
C GLY A 193 -4.03 -5.53 -14.22
N TYR A 194 -4.86 -6.55 -14.34
CA TYR A 194 -4.40 -7.93 -14.53
C TYR A 194 -3.49 -8.14 -15.75
N ALA A 195 -3.65 -7.36 -16.80
CA ALA A 195 -2.84 -7.48 -18.01
C ALA A 195 -1.38 -7.04 -17.81
N SER A 196 -1.13 -6.11 -16.88
CA SER A 196 0.20 -5.60 -16.54
C SER A 196 0.79 -6.33 -15.33
N ASN A 197 -0.02 -6.65 -14.33
CA ASN A 197 0.40 -7.32 -13.09
C ASN A 197 0.96 -8.73 -13.34
N GLY A 198 0.55 -9.40 -14.41
CA GLY A 198 1.00 -10.74 -14.73
C GLY A 198 2.52 -10.91 -14.86
N SER A 199 3.26 -9.82 -15.11
CA SER A 199 4.73 -9.84 -15.15
C SER A 199 5.39 -9.79 -13.77
N THR A 200 4.67 -9.31 -12.74
CA THR A 200 5.16 -9.18 -11.36
C THR A 200 4.63 -10.28 -10.45
N LEU A 201 3.55 -10.94 -10.85
CA LEU A 201 3.01 -12.11 -10.18
C LEU A 201 3.79 -13.37 -10.58
N GLY A 202 4.28 -14.11 -9.62
CA GLY A 202 4.95 -15.38 -9.90
C GLY A 202 6.05 -15.73 -8.92
N SER A 203 6.75 -16.83 -9.21
CA SER A 203 7.85 -17.29 -8.38
C SER A 203 8.98 -16.27 -8.37
N GLY A 204 9.40 -15.88 -7.17
CA GLY A 204 10.52 -14.97 -6.96
C GLY A 204 10.15 -13.48 -6.99
N GLN A 205 8.87 -13.14 -7.06
CA GLN A 205 8.40 -11.75 -6.99
C GLN A 205 7.20 -11.62 -6.03
N MET A 206 6.11 -10.95 -6.47
CA MET A 206 4.92 -10.74 -5.66
C MET A 206 4.02 -11.98 -5.63
N ASP A 207 3.41 -12.24 -4.51
CA ASP A 207 2.38 -13.28 -4.36
C ASP A 207 1.01 -12.77 -4.80
N ALA A 208 0.78 -11.46 -4.67
CA ALA A 208 -0.41 -10.76 -5.14
C ALA A 208 -0.02 -9.35 -5.59
N ASP A 209 -0.86 -8.71 -6.39
CA ASP A 209 -0.77 -7.29 -6.72
C ASP A 209 -2.13 -6.60 -6.49
N LEU A 210 -2.10 -5.31 -6.16
CA LEU A 210 -3.29 -4.47 -6.10
C LEU A 210 -3.92 -4.34 -7.50
N ASP A 211 -5.23 -4.43 -7.57
CA ASP A 211 -6.01 -4.39 -8.81
C ASP A 211 -6.63 -3.00 -8.99
N PHE A 212 -5.93 -2.13 -9.68
CA PHE A 212 -6.38 -0.77 -9.97
C PHE A 212 -7.56 -0.70 -10.96
N ASP A 213 -7.80 -1.77 -11.73
CA ASP A 213 -8.97 -1.83 -12.60
C ASP A 213 -10.27 -2.08 -11.81
N PHE A 214 -10.20 -2.65 -10.60
CA PHE A 214 -11.39 -3.09 -9.87
C PHE A 214 -12.28 -1.93 -9.45
N ASN A 215 -11.72 -0.78 -9.05
CA ASN A 215 -12.48 0.43 -8.72
C ASN A 215 -13.33 0.90 -9.90
N ASP A 216 -12.75 0.97 -11.10
CA ASP A 216 -13.46 1.33 -12.34
C ASP A 216 -14.55 0.32 -12.67
N GLN A 217 -14.29 -0.96 -12.49
CA GLN A 217 -15.29 -2.01 -12.70
C GLN A 217 -16.43 -1.91 -11.69
N ALA A 218 -16.16 -1.61 -10.43
CA ALA A 218 -17.18 -1.39 -9.42
C ALA A 218 -18.05 -0.16 -9.76
N THR A 219 -17.43 0.92 -10.22
CA THR A 219 -18.13 2.12 -10.72
C THR A 219 -19.03 1.80 -11.91
N SER A 220 -18.54 1.03 -12.87
CA SER A 220 -19.33 0.54 -14.01
C SER A 220 -20.49 -0.35 -13.57
N PHE A 221 -20.26 -1.22 -12.58
CA PHE A 221 -21.29 -2.13 -12.06
C PHE A 221 -22.46 -1.37 -11.45
N VAL A 222 -22.19 -0.43 -10.55
CA VAL A 222 -23.23 0.39 -9.91
C VAL A 222 -23.91 1.36 -10.87
N SER A 223 -23.29 1.64 -12.01
CA SER A 223 -23.88 2.40 -13.11
C SER A 223 -24.73 1.54 -14.06
N GLY A 224 -24.92 0.25 -13.78
CA GLY A 224 -25.77 -0.64 -14.55
C GLY A 224 -25.09 -1.40 -15.67
N ASN A 225 -23.78 -1.28 -15.86
CA ASN A 225 -23.03 -1.95 -16.94
C ASN A 225 -22.63 -3.39 -16.58
N ILE A 226 -23.54 -4.17 -16.03
CA ILE A 226 -23.29 -5.49 -15.42
C ILE A 226 -22.60 -6.46 -16.40
N SER A 227 -23.10 -6.56 -17.64
CA SER A 227 -22.54 -7.48 -18.64
C SER A 227 -21.11 -7.14 -19.04
N SER A 228 -20.74 -5.85 -19.02
CA SER A 228 -19.37 -5.41 -19.28
C SER A 228 -18.43 -5.85 -18.16
N VAL A 229 -18.85 -5.64 -16.92
CA VAL A 229 -18.10 -6.04 -15.72
C VAL A 229 -17.94 -7.56 -15.64
N GLU A 230 -19.01 -8.33 -15.96
CA GLU A 230 -18.92 -9.78 -16.03
C GLU A 230 -17.86 -10.25 -17.03
N LYS A 231 -17.86 -9.68 -18.24
CA LYS A 231 -16.86 -9.99 -19.26
C LYS A 231 -15.45 -9.66 -18.79
N PHE A 232 -15.25 -8.49 -18.16
CA PHE A 232 -13.96 -8.09 -17.63
C PHE A 232 -13.46 -9.06 -16.56
N LEU A 233 -14.28 -9.35 -15.54
CA LEU A 233 -13.92 -10.27 -14.47
C LEU A 233 -13.66 -11.68 -14.97
N SER A 234 -14.42 -12.16 -15.95
CA SER A 234 -14.19 -13.45 -16.60
C SER A 234 -12.85 -13.48 -17.35
N ALA A 235 -12.50 -12.41 -18.06
CA ALA A 235 -11.21 -12.29 -18.75
C ALA A 235 -10.05 -12.25 -17.75
N ARG A 236 -10.15 -11.43 -16.70
CA ARG A 236 -9.17 -11.37 -15.61
C ARG A 236 -8.95 -12.76 -14.98
N ASN A 237 -10.04 -13.41 -14.59
CA ASN A 237 -9.98 -14.71 -13.91
C ASN A 237 -9.42 -15.83 -14.81
N SER A 238 -9.53 -15.68 -16.13
CA SER A 238 -8.99 -16.64 -17.10
C SER A 238 -7.52 -16.35 -17.45
N ALA A 239 -7.11 -15.09 -17.39
CA ALA A 239 -5.75 -14.67 -17.72
C ALA A 239 -4.74 -14.96 -16.60
N LEU A 240 -5.19 -14.91 -15.35
CA LEU A 240 -4.33 -15.15 -14.19
C LEU A 240 -4.34 -16.62 -13.79
N ASN A 241 -3.16 -17.18 -13.50
CA ASN A 241 -3.03 -18.54 -12.98
C ASN A 241 -3.80 -18.74 -11.67
N ASN A 242 -3.91 -17.68 -10.87
CA ASN A 242 -4.71 -17.66 -9.66
C ASN A 242 -5.34 -16.28 -9.50
N ALA A 243 -6.61 -16.15 -9.83
CA ALA A 243 -7.35 -14.89 -9.72
C ALA A 243 -7.58 -14.42 -8.27
N TYR A 244 -7.31 -15.29 -7.28
CA TYR A 244 -7.31 -14.89 -5.86
C TYR A 244 -6.09 -14.08 -5.44
N MET A 245 -5.11 -13.89 -6.34
CA MET A 245 -3.89 -13.11 -6.10
C MET A 245 -4.04 -11.64 -6.54
N THR A 246 -5.25 -11.14 -6.62
CA THR A 246 -5.55 -9.73 -6.92
C THR A 246 -6.12 -9.05 -5.67
N GLY A 247 -5.47 -7.99 -5.22
CA GLY A 247 -5.96 -7.14 -4.12
C GLY A 247 -6.98 -6.13 -4.64
N GLN A 248 -8.26 -6.47 -4.58
CA GLN A 248 -9.33 -5.63 -5.10
C GLN A 248 -9.82 -4.62 -4.04
N PHE A 249 -9.76 -3.33 -4.39
CA PHE A 249 -10.13 -2.23 -3.52
C PHE A 249 -11.12 -1.28 -4.21
N LEU A 250 -11.90 -0.56 -3.42
CA LEU A 250 -12.79 0.50 -3.88
C LEU A 250 -12.17 1.88 -3.66
N SER A 251 -11.48 2.05 -2.55
CA SER A 251 -10.78 3.26 -2.16
C SER A 251 -9.36 2.93 -1.69
N SER A 252 -8.47 3.91 -1.79
CA SER A 252 -7.11 3.82 -1.27
C SER A 252 -6.66 5.17 -0.73
N HIS A 253 -5.45 5.24 -0.17
CA HIS A 253 -4.84 6.49 0.28
C HIS A 253 -4.29 7.35 -0.87
N ASP A 254 -4.27 6.81 -2.10
CA ASP A 254 -3.76 7.48 -3.31
C ASP A 254 -4.88 7.90 -4.27
N GLU A 255 -6.13 7.55 -3.98
CA GLU A 255 -7.28 7.82 -4.81
C GLU A 255 -8.43 8.43 -4.01
N ASP A 256 -9.35 9.08 -4.70
CA ASP A 256 -10.58 9.54 -4.08
C ASP A 256 -11.38 8.36 -3.52
N GLY A 257 -12.01 8.56 -2.36
CA GLY A 257 -12.91 7.57 -1.80
C GLY A 257 -14.06 7.25 -2.74
N PHE A 258 -14.45 5.97 -2.83
CA PHE A 258 -15.43 5.49 -3.81
C PHE A 258 -16.74 6.28 -3.78
N LYS A 259 -17.30 6.50 -2.59
CA LYS A 259 -18.52 7.30 -2.44
C LYS A 259 -18.32 8.75 -2.88
N ALA A 260 -17.19 9.37 -2.52
CA ALA A 260 -16.84 10.73 -2.94
C ALA A 260 -16.71 10.84 -4.46
N SER A 261 -16.12 9.84 -5.11
CA SER A 261 -16.01 9.77 -6.58
C SER A 261 -17.38 9.72 -7.27
N LEU A 262 -18.32 8.97 -6.71
CA LEU A 262 -19.68 8.91 -7.24
C LEU A 262 -20.41 10.25 -7.12
N ILE A 263 -20.25 10.92 -5.98
CA ILE A 263 -20.87 12.24 -5.77
C ILE A 263 -20.25 13.28 -6.71
N ASN A 264 -18.93 13.40 -6.70
CA ASN A 264 -18.24 14.47 -7.42
C ASN A 264 -18.07 14.18 -8.92
N GLY A 265 -17.86 12.91 -9.29
CA GLY A 265 -17.61 12.50 -10.68
C GLY A 265 -18.84 12.05 -11.44
N LYS A 266 -19.87 11.55 -10.77
CA LYS A 266 -21.10 11.03 -11.40
C LYS A 266 -22.35 11.81 -11.05
N GLY A 267 -22.28 12.75 -10.10
CA GLY A 267 -23.42 13.57 -9.70
C GLY A 267 -24.46 12.84 -8.84
N TYR A 268 -24.06 11.75 -8.17
CA TYR A 268 -24.96 11.06 -7.25
C TYR A 268 -25.24 11.94 -6.03
N THR A 269 -26.43 11.82 -5.50
CA THR A 269 -26.75 12.32 -4.16
C THR A 269 -26.03 11.48 -3.10
N GLU A 270 -25.95 11.97 -1.87
CA GLU A 270 -25.35 11.25 -0.75
C GLU A 270 -26.00 9.89 -0.53
N ASP A 271 -27.33 9.81 -0.60
CA ASP A 271 -28.08 8.57 -0.40
C ASP A 271 -27.87 7.57 -1.57
N GLU A 272 -27.85 8.06 -2.79
CA GLU A 272 -27.55 7.24 -3.97
C GLU A 272 -26.13 6.68 -3.91
N ALA A 273 -25.14 7.52 -3.57
CA ALA A 273 -23.75 7.12 -3.44
C ALA A 273 -23.55 6.10 -2.31
N THR A 274 -24.24 6.28 -1.18
CA THR A 274 -24.20 5.33 -0.06
C THR A 274 -24.79 3.97 -0.48
N SER A 275 -25.93 3.98 -1.15
CA SER A 275 -26.55 2.75 -1.66
C SER A 275 -25.67 2.05 -2.70
N ALA A 276 -25.06 2.81 -3.62
CA ALA A 276 -24.13 2.30 -4.62
C ALA A 276 -22.85 1.73 -3.99
N ALA A 277 -22.31 2.36 -2.94
CA ALA A 277 -21.15 1.86 -2.22
C ALA A 277 -21.41 0.50 -1.56
N LEU A 278 -22.59 0.27 -1.00
CA LEU A 278 -23.00 -1.03 -0.45
C LEU A 278 -23.08 -2.12 -1.53
N VAL A 279 -23.58 -1.77 -2.71
CA VAL A 279 -23.61 -2.69 -3.87
C VAL A 279 -22.19 -2.99 -4.36
N ALA A 280 -21.32 -1.99 -4.44
CA ALA A 280 -19.91 -2.15 -4.82
C ALA A 280 -19.15 -3.02 -3.82
N ALA A 281 -19.36 -2.81 -2.51
CA ALA A 281 -18.79 -3.64 -1.45
C ALA A 281 -19.25 -5.10 -1.57
N THR A 282 -20.50 -5.32 -1.93
CA THR A 282 -21.00 -6.67 -2.18
C THR A 282 -20.26 -7.33 -3.35
N LEU A 283 -20.03 -6.61 -4.45
CA LEU A 283 -19.20 -7.10 -5.56
C LEU A 283 -17.77 -7.40 -5.10
N GLN A 284 -17.14 -6.50 -4.35
CA GLN A 284 -15.79 -6.64 -3.82
C GLN A 284 -15.63 -7.89 -2.96
N LEU A 285 -16.59 -8.16 -2.08
CA LEU A 285 -16.53 -9.29 -1.15
C LEU A 285 -16.90 -10.64 -1.79
N THR A 286 -17.55 -10.64 -2.97
CA THR A 286 -18.02 -11.86 -3.65
C THR A 286 -17.27 -12.20 -4.93
N ALA A 287 -16.58 -11.25 -5.56
CA ALA A 287 -15.70 -11.51 -6.69
C ALA A 287 -14.44 -12.27 -6.25
N LYS A 288 -13.85 -13.05 -7.17
CA LYS A 288 -12.56 -13.70 -6.90
C LYS A 288 -11.48 -12.64 -6.70
N GLY A 289 -10.73 -12.75 -5.62
CA GLY A 289 -9.68 -11.81 -5.26
C GLY A 289 -9.51 -11.70 -3.74
N ILE A 290 -8.65 -10.80 -3.32
CA ILE A 290 -8.44 -10.43 -1.92
C ILE A 290 -9.15 -9.09 -1.71
N PRO A 291 -10.27 -9.03 -0.99
CA PRO A 291 -10.90 -7.73 -0.71
C PRO A 291 -10.01 -6.91 0.22
N VAL A 292 -9.68 -5.70 -0.22
CA VAL A 292 -8.91 -4.72 0.55
C VAL A 292 -9.83 -3.56 0.89
N ILE A 293 -10.21 -3.44 2.16
CA ILE A 293 -11.10 -2.40 2.67
C ILE A 293 -10.25 -1.25 3.21
N TYR A 294 -10.44 -0.06 2.66
CA TYR A 294 -9.78 1.14 3.17
C TYR A 294 -10.45 1.59 4.48
N TYR A 295 -9.65 2.05 5.43
CA TYR A 295 -10.15 2.38 6.78
C TYR A 295 -11.31 3.37 6.75
N GLY A 296 -12.36 3.09 7.53
CA GLY A 296 -13.56 3.90 7.65
C GLY A 296 -14.57 3.71 6.51
N GLU A 297 -14.21 3.03 5.44
CA GLU A 297 -15.11 2.75 4.31
C GLU A 297 -16.31 1.90 4.76
N GLU A 298 -16.10 1.01 5.73
CA GLU A 298 -17.13 0.15 6.33
C GLU A 298 -18.24 0.93 7.07
N VAL A 299 -17.95 2.18 7.44
CA VAL A 299 -18.94 3.09 8.07
C VAL A 299 -19.31 4.26 7.16
N GLY A 300 -18.95 4.17 5.87
CA GLY A 300 -19.28 5.17 4.84
C GLY A 300 -18.41 6.43 4.87
N LEU A 301 -17.27 6.40 5.57
CA LEU A 301 -16.28 7.47 5.48
C LEU A 301 -15.73 7.52 4.05
N SER A 302 -15.67 8.71 3.47
CA SER A 302 -15.17 8.94 2.14
C SER A 302 -14.73 10.39 1.99
N GLY A 303 -13.69 10.63 1.23
CA GLY A 303 -13.16 11.96 0.99
C GLY A 303 -12.43 12.04 -0.34
N LEU A 304 -11.99 13.24 -0.68
CA LEU A 304 -11.16 13.48 -1.84
C LEU A 304 -9.68 13.31 -1.48
N ASN A 305 -8.90 12.75 -2.39
CA ASN A 305 -7.46 12.59 -2.23
C ASN A 305 -6.71 13.91 -2.45
N ASN A 306 -7.30 14.82 -3.23
CA ASN A 306 -6.73 16.14 -3.49
C ASN A 306 -7.38 17.21 -2.61
N TYR A 307 -6.62 18.29 -2.36
CA TYR A 307 -7.12 19.43 -1.60
C TYR A 307 -8.34 20.09 -2.29
N PRO A 308 -9.38 20.50 -1.51
CA PRO A 308 -9.54 20.29 -0.06
C PRO A 308 -9.89 18.83 0.27
N TYR A 309 -9.17 18.29 1.22
CA TYR A 309 -9.31 16.87 1.60
C TYR A 309 -10.60 16.59 2.38
#